data_e8c230ef13e3167770e14902e5a27ed8
#
_entry.id   e8c230ef13e3167770e14902e5a27ed8
#
_cell.length_a   1.000
_cell.length_b   1.000
_cell.length_c   1.000
_cell.angle_alpha   90.00
_cell.angle_beta   90.00
_cell.angle_gamma   90.00
#
_symmetry.space_group_name_H-M   'P 1'
#
loop_
_entity.id
_entity.type
_entity.pdbx_description
1 polymer ?
#
loop_
_entity_poly.entity_id
_entity_poly.type
_entity_poly.pdbx_seq_one_letter_code
_entity_poly.pdbx_strand_id
1 'polypeptide(L)'
;MVPESGENRQIEIWKAIDYPLGWVMHKAVMQGKSCVDTTIFEHNGDWWMFTNISTDAFNDHCSELHIFKVDSPMLNKIEPHALNPVIFDARTARNAGRIAMRNGKLTRLAQNNANHYGYGFSLMEIEKLSLQEYSERCLYSVEPGFARGITSTHHLDHLDGVYVFDGLREFG
;
A
#
# COMPACT_ATOMS: atom_id res chain seq x y z
N MET A 1 -9.67 -7.78 8.93
CA MET A 1 -8.43 -7.04 8.65
C MET A 1 -7.49 -7.86 7.77
N VAL A 2 -6.56 -7.18 7.12
CA VAL A 2 -5.45 -7.78 6.38
C VAL A 2 -4.17 -7.25 7.06
N PRO A 3 -3.60 -7.99 8.01
CA PRO A 3 -2.36 -7.57 8.66
C PRO A 3 -1.17 -7.77 7.73
N GLU A 4 -0.06 -7.09 8.03
CA GLU A 4 1.20 -7.37 7.36
C GLU A 4 1.63 -8.83 7.64
N SER A 5 1.86 -9.60 6.58
CA SER A 5 2.18 -11.03 6.66
C SER A 5 3.19 -11.48 5.59
N GLY A 6 4.00 -10.54 5.08
CA GLY A 6 4.98 -10.81 4.02
C GLY A 6 5.98 -11.90 4.35
N GLU A 7 6.41 -12.01 5.61
CA GLU A 7 7.30 -13.08 6.07
C GLU A 7 6.68 -14.47 5.97
N ASN A 8 5.36 -14.58 6.12
CA ASN A 8 4.63 -15.84 5.94
C ASN A 8 4.46 -16.20 4.45
N ARG A 9 4.93 -15.33 3.54
CA ARG A 9 4.82 -15.47 2.08
C ARG A 9 3.38 -15.74 1.63
N GLN A 10 2.44 -14.95 2.16
CA GLN A 10 1.01 -14.99 1.84
C GLN A 10 0.33 -13.71 2.30
N ILE A 11 -0.85 -13.43 1.78
CA ILE A 11 -1.74 -12.40 2.31
C ILE A 11 -2.77 -13.09 3.21
N GLU A 12 -2.88 -12.66 4.45
CA GLU A 12 -3.78 -13.24 5.44
C GLU A 12 -5.01 -12.35 5.66
N ILE A 13 -6.18 -12.98 5.62
CA ILE A 13 -7.44 -12.32 5.96
C ILE A 13 -7.87 -12.80 7.33
N TRP A 14 -8.02 -11.88 8.25
CA TRP A 14 -8.42 -12.15 9.63
C TRP A 14 -9.82 -11.62 9.90
N LYS A 15 -10.64 -12.41 10.61
CA LYS A 15 -12.01 -12.09 11.00
C LYS A 15 -12.06 -11.82 12.50
N ALA A 16 -12.75 -10.73 12.88
CA ALA A 16 -13.05 -10.48 14.28
C ALA A 16 -14.10 -11.48 14.77
N ILE A 17 -13.82 -12.09 15.90
CA ILE A 17 -14.75 -12.93 16.67
C ILE A 17 -15.19 -12.25 17.97
N ASP A 18 -14.37 -11.32 18.46
CA ASP A 18 -14.65 -10.45 19.60
C ASP A 18 -13.93 -9.11 19.39
N TYR A 19 -14.61 -8.18 18.70
CA TYR A 19 -14.01 -6.88 18.35
C TYR A 19 -13.88 -5.98 19.59
N PRO A 20 -12.74 -5.27 19.77
CA PRO A 20 -11.57 -5.21 18.88
C PRO A 20 -10.46 -6.23 19.19
N LEU A 21 -10.60 -7.06 20.21
CA LEU A 21 -9.50 -7.84 20.79
C LEU A 21 -9.34 -9.25 20.23
N GLY A 22 -10.46 -9.91 19.87
CA GLY A 22 -10.46 -11.30 19.42
C GLY A 22 -10.45 -11.41 17.89
N TRP A 23 -9.40 -12.02 17.32
CA TRP A 23 -9.26 -12.24 15.89
C TRP A 23 -8.81 -13.66 15.59
N VAL A 24 -9.32 -14.23 14.49
CA VAL A 24 -8.89 -15.53 13.98
C VAL A 24 -8.53 -15.41 12.50
N MET A 25 -7.52 -16.14 12.07
CA MET A 25 -7.21 -16.24 10.66
C MET A 25 -8.36 -16.95 9.95
N HIS A 26 -8.93 -16.27 8.96
CA HIS A 26 -10.05 -16.78 8.19
C HIS A 26 -9.58 -17.45 6.90
N LYS A 27 -8.61 -16.85 6.23
CA LYS A 27 -8.15 -17.29 4.90
C LYS A 27 -6.76 -16.77 4.61
N ALA A 28 -5.96 -17.56 3.89
CA ALA A 28 -4.72 -17.13 3.26
C ALA A 28 -4.85 -17.19 1.73
N VAL A 29 -4.35 -16.15 1.05
CA VAL A 29 -4.30 -16.06 -0.42
C VAL A 29 -2.91 -15.67 -0.88
N MET A 30 -2.61 -15.73 -2.17
CA MET A 30 -1.31 -15.38 -2.76
C MET A 30 -0.15 -16.19 -2.15
N GLN A 31 -0.41 -17.45 -1.78
CA GLN A 31 0.59 -18.32 -1.13
C GLN A 31 1.86 -18.46 -1.96
N GLY A 32 3.01 -18.45 -1.28
CA GLY A 32 4.35 -18.49 -1.88
C GLY A 32 4.89 -17.13 -2.31
N LYS A 33 4.08 -16.05 -2.23
CA LYS A 33 4.50 -14.69 -2.58
C LYS A 33 4.72 -13.85 -1.34
N SER A 34 5.86 -13.16 -1.28
CA SER A 34 6.12 -12.17 -0.25
C SER A 34 5.44 -10.85 -0.65
N CYS A 35 4.33 -10.53 0.02
CA CYS A 35 3.49 -9.37 -0.24
C CYS A 35 3.47 -8.46 0.98
N VAL A 36 3.64 -7.16 0.78
CA VAL A 36 3.60 -6.16 1.85
C VAL A 36 2.68 -5.00 1.48
N ASP A 37 2.26 -4.22 2.50
CA ASP A 37 1.45 -3.01 2.36
C ASP A 37 0.19 -3.21 1.51
N THR A 38 -0.46 -4.37 1.68
CA THR A 38 -1.66 -4.72 0.93
C THR A 38 -2.83 -3.83 1.32
N THR A 39 -3.38 -3.11 0.35
CA THR A 39 -4.54 -2.23 0.51
C THR A 39 -5.67 -2.70 -0.38
N ILE A 40 -6.88 -2.82 0.19
CA ILE A 40 -8.10 -3.22 -0.53
C ILE A 40 -9.10 -2.08 -0.42
N PHE A 41 -9.67 -1.67 -1.55
CA PHE A 41 -10.62 -0.56 -1.61
C PHE A 41 -11.64 -0.76 -2.74
N GLU A 42 -12.77 -0.07 -2.63
CA GLU A 42 -13.78 -0.01 -3.66
C GLU A 42 -13.67 1.30 -4.44
N HIS A 43 -13.79 1.23 -5.75
CA HIS A 43 -13.85 2.40 -6.62
C HIS A 43 -14.76 2.12 -7.82
N ASN A 44 -15.76 2.97 -8.03
CA ASN A 44 -16.75 2.87 -9.13
C ASN A 44 -17.46 1.50 -9.21
N GLY A 45 -17.75 0.89 -8.05
CA GLY A 45 -18.43 -0.40 -7.98
C GLY A 45 -17.52 -1.63 -8.18
N ASP A 46 -16.24 -1.42 -8.42
CA ASP A 46 -15.23 -2.48 -8.52
C ASP A 46 -14.34 -2.49 -7.28
N TRP A 47 -13.98 -3.69 -6.81
CA TRP A 47 -13.01 -3.88 -5.74
C TRP A 47 -11.60 -4.06 -6.31
N TRP A 48 -10.64 -3.40 -5.68
CA TRP A 48 -9.24 -3.40 -6.07
C TRP A 48 -8.35 -3.77 -4.89
N MET A 49 -7.28 -4.48 -5.20
CA MET A 49 -6.20 -4.78 -4.26
C MET A 49 -4.88 -4.28 -4.85
N PHE A 50 -4.19 -3.43 -4.12
CA PHE A 50 -2.84 -2.98 -4.41
C PHE A 50 -1.90 -3.59 -3.38
N THR A 51 -0.77 -4.12 -3.84
CA THR A 51 0.21 -4.75 -2.95
C THR A 51 1.61 -4.67 -3.56
N ASN A 52 2.62 -4.65 -2.72
CA ASN A 52 4.01 -4.66 -3.14
C ASN A 52 4.52 -6.09 -3.03
N ILE A 53 4.95 -6.66 -4.15
CA ILE A 53 5.41 -8.06 -4.22
C ILE A 53 6.91 -8.03 -4.52
N SER A 54 7.70 -8.73 -3.70
CA SER A 54 9.08 -9.01 -4.07
C SER A 54 9.11 -10.17 -5.04
N THR A 55 9.71 -9.93 -6.21
CA THR A 55 9.95 -10.94 -7.25
C THR A 55 11.43 -11.34 -7.35
N ASP A 56 12.30 -10.69 -6.60
CA ASP A 56 13.74 -10.91 -6.59
C ASP A 56 14.25 -11.77 -5.42
N ALA A 57 15.53 -12.13 -5.49
CA ALA A 57 16.21 -12.91 -4.45
C ALA A 57 16.57 -12.08 -3.20
N PHE A 58 16.48 -10.75 -3.25
CA PHE A 58 16.83 -9.84 -2.18
C PHE A 58 15.66 -9.47 -1.28
N ASN A 59 14.45 -9.93 -1.63
CA ASN A 59 13.21 -9.63 -0.95
C ASN A 59 12.90 -8.12 -0.93
N ASP A 60 13.20 -7.44 -2.05
CA ASP A 60 12.88 -6.02 -2.22
C ASP A 60 11.38 -5.81 -2.42
N HIS A 61 10.76 -5.00 -1.57
CA HIS A 61 9.35 -4.62 -1.68
C HIS A 61 9.19 -3.14 -2.02
N CYS A 62 10.27 -2.42 -2.30
CA CYS A 62 10.23 -0.98 -2.53
C CYS A 62 10.00 -0.61 -3.99
N SER A 63 10.35 -1.50 -4.91
CA SER A 63 10.47 -1.18 -6.33
C SER A 63 9.28 -1.57 -7.19
N GLU A 64 8.40 -2.46 -6.74
CA GLU A 64 7.31 -2.98 -7.56
C GLU A 64 5.93 -2.74 -6.94
N LEU A 65 5.00 -2.17 -7.71
CA LEU A 65 3.58 -2.11 -7.37
C LEU A 65 2.78 -3.07 -8.26
N HIS A 66 2.00 -3.93 -7.62
CA HIS A 66 1.09 -4.84 -8.29
C HIS A 66 -0.37 -4.51 -7.97
N ILE A 67 -1.22 -4.56 -9.00
CA ILE A 67 -2.65 -4.27 -8.91
C ILE A 67 -3.45 -5.50 -9.32
N PHE A 68 -4.54 -5.73 -8.61
CA PHE A 68 -5.47 -6.81 -8.90
C PHE A 68 -6.91 -6.29 -8.78
N LYS A 69 -7.78 -6.71 -9.68
CA LYS A 69 -9.22 -6.61 -9.50
C LYS A 69 -9.67 -7.82 -8.68
N VAL A 70 -10.51 -7.57 -7.69
CA VAL A 70 -10.97 -8.62 -6.76
C VAL A 70 -12.49 -8.60 -6.64
N ASP A 71 -13.08 -9.69 -6.15
CA ASP A 71 -14.54 -9.78 -6.01
C ASP A 71 -15.07 -9.01 -4.78
N SER A 72 -14.26 -8.92 -3.75
CA SER A 72 -14.62 -8.33 -2.46
C SER A 72 -13.39 -8.26 -1.54
N PRO A 73 -13.48 -7.66 -0.35
CA PRO A 73 -12.42 -7.74 0.66
C PRO A 73 -12.10 -9.17 1.12
N MET A 74 -12.93 -10.15 0.75
CA MET A 74 -12.69 -11.56 1.07
C MET A 74 -11.76 -12.26 0.07
N LEU A 75 -11.40 -11.61 -1.05
CA LEU A 75 -10.43 -12.09 -2.04
C LEU A 75 -10.71 -13.53 -2.53
N ASN A 76 -11.99 -13.87 -2.83
CA ASN A 76 -12.30 -15.18 -3.38
C ASN A 76 -11.90 -15.31 -4.86
N LYS A 77 -11.93 -14.17 -5.57
CA LYS A 77 -11.42 -14.06 -6.94
C LYS A 77 -10.40 -12.94 -6.98
N ILE A 78 -9.22 -13.22 -7.54
CA ILE A 78 -8.11 -12.29 -7.68
C ILE A 78 -7.67 -12.33 -9.14
N GLU A 79 -7.84 -11.22 -9.87
CA GLU A 79 -7.52 -11.09 -11.28
C GLU A 79 -6.39 -10.07 -11.46
N PRO A 80 -5.21 -10.47 -11.98
CA PRO A 80 -4.06 -9.58 -12.09
C PRO A 80 -4.27 -8.53 -13.18
N HIS A 81 -3.77 -7.32 -12.95
CA HIS A 81 -3.63 -6.31 -13.99
C HIS A 81 -2.69 -6.79 -15.10
N ALA A 82 -3.02 -6.48 -16.37
CA ALA A 82 -2.27 -6.98 -17.52
C ALA A 82 -0.80 -6.53 -17.57
N LEU A 83 -0.49 -5.40 -16.95
CA LEU A 83 0.85 -4.78 -16.96
C LEU A 83 1.60 -4.93 -15.62
N ASN A 84 1.19 -5.85 -14.72
CA ASN A 84 1.91 -6.02 -13.45
C ASN A 84 3.39 -6.41 -13.64
N PRO A 85 4.34 -5.76 -12.92
CA PRO A 85 4.13 -4.63 -12.01
C PRO A 85 3.79 -3.33 -12.77
N VAL A 86 2.77 -2.60 -12.31
CA VAL A 86 2.31 -1.36 -12.98
C VAL A 86 3.24 -0.17 -12.74
N ILE A 87 4.02 -0.23 -11.67
CA ILE A 87 5.11 0.72 -11.37
C ILE A 87 6.34 -0.10 -11.02
N PHE A 88 7.48 0.31 -11.58
CA PHE A 88 8.80 -0.21 -11.26
C PHE A 88 9.73 0.96 -10.94
N ASP A 89 9.60 1.51 -9.71
CA ASP A 89 10.37 2.67 -9.25
C ASP A 89 10.33 2.78 -7.72
N ALA A 90 11.48 2.68 -7.06
CA ALA A 90 11.60 2.77 -5.60
C ALA A 90 11.14 4.13 -5.02
N ARG A 91 10.94 5.16 -5.84
CA ARG A 91 10.43 6.46 -5.42
C ARG A 91 8.92 6.49 -5.24
N THR A 92 8.20 5.58 -5.91
CA THR A 92 6.73 5.67 -5.98
C THR A 92 5.99 4.33 -5.96
N ALA A 93 6.68 3.18 -6.04
CA ALA A 93 5.98 1.89 -6.12
C ALA A 93 5.33 1.48 -4.80
N ARG A 94 6.02 1.65 -3.67
CA ARG A 94 5.57 1.09 -2.41
C ARG A 94 4.41 1.90 -1.79
N ASN A 95 3.37 1.20 -1.34
CA ASN A 95 2.22 1.84 -0.68
C ASN A 95 2.64 2.45 0.67
N ALA A 96 2.01 3.57 1.04
CA ALA A 96 2.29 4.35 2.25
C ALA A 96 1.05 4.66 3.08
N GLY A 97 -0.03 3.92 2.90
CA GLY A 97 -1.30 4.12 3.60
C GLY A 97 -2.50 3.77 2.72
N ARG A 98 -3.70 4.12 3.21
CA ARG A 98 -4.94 3.80 2.49
C ARG A 98 -5.10 4.57 1.19
N ILE A 99 -5.68 3.90 0.20
CA ILE A 99 -6.16 4.50 -1.03
C ILE A 99 -7.58 5.00 -0.80
N ALA A 100 -7.85 6.27 -1.06
CA ALA A 100 -9.12 6.90 -0.75
C ALA A 100 -9.43 8.09 -1.66
N MET A 101 -10.72 8.45 -1.72
CA MET A 101 -11.16 9.69 -2.34
C MET A 101 -10.76 10.89 -1.47
N ARG A 102 -10.04 11.85 -2.05
CA ARG A 102 -9.69 13.14 -1.44
C ARG A 102 -10.01 14.26 -2.43
N ASN A 103 -10.86 15.19 -2.02
CA ASN A 103 -11.28 16.32 -2.88
C ASN A 103 -11.79 15.88 -4.27
N GLY A 104 -12.58 14.80 -4.32
CA GLY A 104 -13.14 14.26 -5.57
C GLY A 104 -12.15 13.48 -6.45
N LYS A 105 -10.93 13.20 -5.96
CA LYS A 105 -9.88 12.47 -6.66
C LYS A 105 -9.53 11.19 -5.93
N LEU A 106 -9.37 10.09 -6.66
CA LEU A 106 -8.82 8.86 -6.09
C LEU A 106 -7.32 9.06 -5.87
N THR A 107 -6.88 8.89 -4.63
CA THR A 107 -5.48 9.15 -4.27
C THR A 107 -4.85 7.97 -3.55
N ARG A 108 -3.57 7.79 -3.80
CA ARG A 108 -2.66 6.82 -3.17
C ARG A 108 -1.50 7.56 -2.52
N LEU A 109 -1.08 7.10 -1.37
CA LEU A 109 0.20 7.47 -0.78
C LEU A 109 1.26 6.46 -1.23
N ALA A 110 2.40 6.96 -1.68
CA ALA A 110 3.53 6.18 -2.16
C ALA A 110 4.78 6.49 -1.36
N GLN A 111 5.47 5.48 -0.84
CA GLN A 111 6.76 5.67 -0.17
C GLN A 111 7.83 6.08 -1.19
N ASN A 112 8.72 6.97 -0.77
CA ASN A 112 9.97 7.24 -1.46
C ASN A 112 11.12 6.54 -0.72
N ASN A 113 11.66 5.49 -1.34
CA ASN A 113 12.74 4.69 -0.79
C ASN A 113 14.06 4.85 -1.58
N ALA A 114 14.16 5.84 -2.46
CA ALA A 114 15.30 5.98 -3.36
C ALA A 114 16.61 6.36 -2.65
N ASN A 115 16.55 7.13 -1.55
CA ASN A 115 17.73 7.51 -0.78
C ASN A 115 18.06 6.45 0.29
N HIS A 116 17.07 6.05 1.04
CA HIS A 116 17.07 4.96 2.01
C HIS A 116 15.62 4.57 2.29
N TYR A 117 15.41 3.44 2.94
CA TYR A 117 14.10 2.97 3.32
C TYR A 117 13.34 4.02 4.15
N GLY A 118 12.12 4.34 3.69
CA GLY A 118 11.25 5.27 4.40
C GLY A 118 11.74 6.73 4.38
N TYR A 119 12.52 7.16 3.38
CA TYR A 119 12.99 8.54 3.26
C TYR A 119 11.85 9.54 3.30
N GLY A 120 10.76 9.30 2.57
CA GLY A 120 9.61 10.20 2.50
C GLY A 120 8.43 9.52 1.84
N PHE A 121 7.39 10.29 1.53
CA PHE A 121 6.25 9.80 0.75
C PHE A 121 5.69 10.87 -0.18
N SER A 122 4.94 10.42 -1.19
CA SER A 122 4.24 11.30 -2.13
C SER A 122 2.74 11.00 -2.12
N LEU A 123 1.93 12.04 -2.31
CA LEU A 123 0.50 11.89 -2.63
C LEU A 123 0.35 11.83 -4.14
N MET A 124 -0.15 10.70 -4.61
CA MET A 124 -0.39 10.41 -6.02
C MET A 124 -1.89 10.51 -6.31
N GLU A 125 -2.28 11.12 -7.42
CA GLU A 125 -3.63 11.04 -7.98
C GLU A 125 -3.67 9.89 -8.99
N ILE A 126 -4.54 8.91 -8.78
CA ILE A 126 -4.79 7.84 -9.74
C ILE A 126 -5.72 8.41 -10.82
N GLU A 127 -5.23 8.50 -12.05
CA GLU A 127 -5.94 9.08 -13.18
C GLU A 127 -6.66 8.00 -14.02
N LYS A 128 -6.07 6.81 -14.12
CA LYS A 128 -6.64 5.65 -14.80
C LYS A 128 -6.51 4.42 -13.95
N LEU A 129 -7.58 3.65 -13.84
CA LEU A 129 -7.61 2.37 -13.13
C LEU A 129 -8.57 1.42 -13.82
N SER A 130 -8.03 0.46 -14.54
CA SER A 130 -8.71 -0.68 -15.15
C SER A 130 -7.81 -1.91 -15.10
N LEU A 131 -8.23 -3.06 -15.62
CA LEU A 131 -7.34 -4.23 -15.75
C LEU A 131 -6.25 -4.07 -16.82
N GLN A 132 -6.41 -3.11 -17.73
CA GLN A 132 -5.54 -2.91 -18.88
C GLN A 132 -4.74 -1.61 -18.83
N GLU A 133 -5.22 -0.62 -18.07
CA GLU A 133 -4.60 0.69 -17.99
C GLU A 133 -4.48 1.14 -16.53
N TYR A 134 -3.29 1.63 -16.19
CA TYR A 134 -3.02 2.32 -14.94
C TYR A 134 -2.18 3.55 -15.21
N SER A 135 -2.56 4.68 -14.66
CA SER A 135 -1.71 5.87 -14.57
C SER A 135 -1.98 6.65 -13.30
N GLU A 136 -0.92 7.24 -12.77
CA GLU A 136 -1.01 8.16 -11.66
C GLU A 136 -0.05 9.33 -11.88
N ARG A 137 -0.32 10.47 -11.22
CA ARG A 137 0.59 11.62 -11.18
C ARG A 137 0.82 12.07 -9.75
N CYS A 138 2.04 12.53 -9.49
CA CYS A 138 2.39 13.11 -8.21
C CYS A 138 1.71 14.49 -8.05
N LEU A 139 1.00 14.68 -6.95
CA LEU A 139 0.45 15.97 -6.55
C LEU A 139 1.46 16.77 -5.75
N TYR A 140 2.09 16.13 -4.77
CA TYR A 140 3.20 16.68 -3.97
C TYR A 140 3.90 15.58 -3.18
N SER A 141 5.11 15.89 -2.74
CA SER A 141 5.95 14.98 -1.95
C SER A 141 6.26 15.58 -0.60
N VAL A 142 6.42 14.74 0.39
CA VAL A 142 6.88 15.07 1.75
C VAL A 142 8.22 14.39 1.96
N GLU A 143 9.24 15.21 2.23
CA GLU A 143 10.58 14.75 2.59
C GLU A 143 10.82 14.92 4.09
N PRO A 144 11.79 14.22 4.69
CA PRO A 144 12.14 14.42 6.08
C PRO A 144 12.63 15.86 6.31
N GLY A 145 12.58 16.30 7.56
CA GLY A 145 12.98 17.68 7.92
C GLY A 145 11.81 18.65 8.09
N PHE A 146 10.57 18.22 7.87
CA PHE A 146 9.37 19.00 8.23
C PHE A 146 9.26 19.26 9.75
N ALA A 147 9.99 18.49 10.58
CA ALA A 147 10.18 18.73 12.00
C ALA A 147 11.64 18.44 12.40
N ARG A 148 12.13 19.16 13.42
CA ARG A 148 13.52 19.04 13.88
C ARG A 148 13.88 17.60 14.26
N GLY A 149 14.94 17.05 13.64
CA GLY A 149 15.48 15.74 13.92
C GLY A 149 14.74 14.58 13.26
N ILE A 150 13.67 14.85 12.48
CA ILE A 150 13.03 13.81 11.68
C ILE A 150 13.90 13.51 10.45
N THR A 151 14.31 12.25 10.31
CA THR A 151 15.17 11.76 9.23
C THR A 151 14.46 10.83 8.25
N SER A 152 13.30 10.28 8.65
CA SER A 152 12.47 9.42 7.81
C SER A 152 11.01 9.57 8.15
N THR A 153 10.14 9.37 7.16
CA THR A 153 8.69 9.23 7.28
C THR A 153 8.19 8.44 6.09
N HIS A 154 7.40 7.39 6.28
CA HIS A 154 7.04 6.53 5.17
C HIS A 154 5.58 6.08 5.15
N HIS A 155 4.81 6.45 6.18
CA HIS A 155 3.40 6.07 6.26
C HIS A 155 2.56 7.24 6.76
N LEU A 156 1.42 7.44 6.10
CA LEU A 156 0.39 8.37 6.54
C LEU A 156 -0.98 7.73 6.36
N ASP A 157 -1.79 7.76 7.39
CA ASP A 157 -3.21 7.40 7.29
C ASP A 157 -4.10 8.51 7.83
N HIS A 158 -5.36 8.53 7.38
CA HIS A 158 -6.33 9.54 7.77
C HIS A 158 -7.73 8.94 7.82
N LEU A 159 -8.42 9.18 8.93
CA LEU A 159 -9.82 8.83 9.10
C LEU A 159 -10.50 9.86 9.99
N ASP A 160 -11.68 10.35 9.58
CA ASP A 160 -12.56 11.23 10.37
C ASP A 160 -11.85 12.45 10.97
N GLY A 161 -10.96 13.10 10.19
CA GLY A 161 -10.21 14.28 10.64
C GLY A 161 -8.97 13.97 11.49
N VAL A 162 -8.70 12.71 11.80
CA VAL A 162 -7.49 12.27 12.50
C VAL A 162 -6.46 11.81 11.48
N TYR A 163 -5.24 12.36 11.60
CA TYR A 163 -4.08 11.96 10.79
C TYR A 163 -3.10 11.21 11.68
N VAL A 164 -2.61 10.08 11.20
CA VAL A 164 -1.57 9.29 11.85
C VAL A 164 -0.43 9.11 10.87
N PHE A 165 0.77 9.50 11.27
CA PHE A 165 1.97 9.30 10.47
C PHE A 165 3.09 8.77 11.37
N ASP A 166 4.04 8.09 10.77
CA ASP A 166 5.25 7.66 11.44
C ASP A 166 6.40 8.65 11.21
N GLY A 167 7.44 8.53 12.00
CA GLY A 167 8.66 9.29 11.81
C GLY A 167 9.82 8.71 12.62
N LEU A 168 10.96 8.54 11.96
CA LEU A 168 12.21 8.25 12.65
C LEU A 168 12.87 9.55 13.07
N ARG A 169 13.25 9.64 14.34
CA ARG A 169 13.94 10.80 14.91
C ARG A 169 15.30 10.40 15.44
N GLU A 170 16.32 11.13 15.01
CA GLU A 170 17.64 11.04 15.64
C GLU A 170 17.69 11.98 16.85
N PHE A 171 18.09 11.42 17.98
CA PHE A 171 18.39 12.19 19.19
C PHE A 171 19.90 12.45 19.18
N GLY A 172 20.26 13.71 18.97
CA GLY A 172 21.64 14.19 19.08
C GLY A 172 22.05 14.37 20.54
#